data_6ac2ad81879fb340acefcf147a292e79
#
_entry.id   6ac2ad81879fb340acefcf147a292e79
#
_cell.length_a   1.000
_cell.length_b   1.000
_cell.length_c   1.000
_cell.angle_alpha   90.00
_cell.angle_beta   90.00
_cell.angle_gamma   90.00
#
_symmetry.space_group_name_H-M   'P 1'
#
loop_
_entity.id
_entity.type
_entity.pdbx_description
1 polymer ?
#
loop_
_entity_poly.entity_id
_entity_poly.type
_entity_poly.pdbx_seq_one_letter_code
_entity_poly.pdbx_strand_id
1 'polypeptide(L)'
;KAGLTPHGECKTELQKQLWKWFSDNVKAQGKFDMAIFTGDMTEGSNNKNTIELYESDTDAQAEIAAECMSIIDCPRDSIYTVYGTPFHTAGSYSFENHFTDTMGISRPQTVLRINVGDMVRINVKHTVGRSSIPYGQGTPTYKEMVNEIINAEMQDDASADIIIRGHAHYSVQMIVRDRHAIVVPCLKYPGSVFGRKLPEAQYDMGFGVLEVYGKKDW
;
A
#
# COMPACT_ATOMS: atom_id res chain seq x y z
N LYS A 1 4.06 23.47 13.02
CA LYS A 1 3.69 22.26 13.75
C LYS A 1 3.68 21.18 12.70
N ALA A 2 4.57 20.20 12.75
CA ALA A 2 4.36 18.97 12.05
C ALA A 2 3.02 18.48 12.59
N GLY A 3 1.98 18.45 11.76
CA GLY A 3 0.62 18.21 12.17
C GLY A 3 0.39 16.75 12.52
N LEU A 4 1.19 16.21 13.39
CA LEU A 4 1.05 14.86 13.90
C LEU A 4 0.23 14.90 15.18
N THR A 5 -0.57 13.91 15.41
CA THR A 5 -1.43 13.73 16.59
C THR A 5 -0.63 13.90 17.88
N PRO A 6 -1.28 14.12 19.02
CA PRO A 6 -0.64 13.99 20.32
C PRO A 6 0.11 12.67 20.53
N HIS A 7 -0.24 11.62 19.76
CA HIS A 7 0.40 10.31 19.78
C HIS A 7 1.55 10.17 18.79
N GLY A 8 1.63 11.02 17.74
CA GLY A 8 2.49 10.85 16.58
C GLY A 8 3.59 11.90 16.41
N GLU A 9 4.16 12.46 17.46
CA GLU A 9 5.32 13.35 17.31
C GLU A 9 6.58 12.59 16.90
N CYS A 10 7.25 13.07 15.84
CA CYS A 10 8.56 12.53 15.46
C CYS A 10 9.58 12.73 16.58
N LYS A 11 9.98 11.65 17.25
CA LYS A 11 10.92 11.68 18.39
C LYS A 11 12.39 11.68 17.96
N THR A 12 12.69 11.10 16.80
CA THR A 12 14.06 10.98 16.30
C THR A 12 14.28 11.84 15.06
N GLU A 13 15.54 12.19 14.81
CA GLU A 13 15.90 12.94 13.61
C GLU A 13 15.59 12.15 12.32
N LEU A 14 15.79 10.82 12.36
CA LEU A 14 15.42 9.96 11.24
C LEU A 14 13.91 10.01 10.93
N GLN A 15 13.06 9.94 11.96
CA GLN A 15 11.60 10.05 11.75
C GLN A 15 11.22 11.40 11.15
N LYS A 16 11.86 12.49 11.59
CA LYS A 16 11.63 13.82 11.01
C LYS A 16 12.03 13.90 9.54
N GLN A 17 13.17 13.32 9.19
CA GLN A 17 13.65 13.27 7.81
C GLN A 17 12.72 12.43 6.92
N LEU A 18 12.27 11.27 7.38
CA LEU A 18 11.33 10.40 6.66
C LEU A 18 9.98 11.08 6.47
N TRP A 19 9.46 11.72 7.53
CA TRP A 19 8.22 12.47 7.44
C TRP A 19 8.34 13.65 6.48
N LYS A 20 9.44 14.40 6.56
CA LYS A 20 9.69 15.51 5.64
C LYS A 20 9.75 15.00 4.20
N TRP A 21 10.51 13.94 3.94
CA TRP A 21 10.60 13.33 2.63
C TRP A 21 9.21 12.94 2.10
N PHE A 22 8.44 12.20 2.88
CA PHE A 22 7.10 11.75 2.46
C PHE A 22 6.17 12.94 2.20
N SER A 23 6.08 13.87 3.14
CA SER A 23 5.17 15.02 3.03
C SER A 23 5.54 15.95 1.87
N ASP A 24 6.82 16.18 1.63
CA ASP A 24 7.27 17.04 0.53
C ASP A 24 6.97 16.39 -0.83
N ASN A 25 7.22 15.07 -0.96
CA ASN A 25 6.95 14.35 -2.20
C ASN A 25 5.45 14.24 -2.49
N VAL A 26 4.61 13.96 -1.49
CA VAL A 26 3.15 13.95 -1.67
C VAL A 26 2.64 15.34 -2.09
N LYS A 27 3.07 16.39 -1.41
CA LYS A 27 2.66 17.76 -1.74
C LYS A 27 3.12 18.20 -3.13
N ALA A 28 4.29 17.74 -3.56
CA ALA A 28 4.82 18.06 -4.89
C ALA A 28 3.97 17.47 -6.02
N GLN A 29 3.21 16.39 -5.77
CA GLN A 29 2.26 15.85 -6.74
C GLN A 29 0.98 16.68 -6.89
N GLY A 30 0.66 17.51 -5.89
CA GLY A 30 -0.57 18.31 -5.87
C GLY A 30 -1.79 17.47 -5.52
N LYS A 31 -2.89 17.71 -6.23
CA LYS A 31 -4.17 17.05 -6.00
C LYS A 31 -4.25 15.71 -6.75
N PHE A 32 -4.81 14.71 -6.08
CA PHE A 32 -5.08 13.40 -6.65
C PHE A 32 -6.57 13.22 -6.93
N ASP A 33 -6.91 12.57 -8.03
CA ASP A 33 -8.29 12.16 -8.33
C ASP A 33 -8.67 10.90 -7.55
N MET A 34 -7.67 10.07 -7.20
CA MET A 34 -7.85 8.82 -6.48
C MET A 34 -6.61 8.50 -5.63
N ALA A 35 -6.84 7.89 -4.46
CA ALA A 35 -5.78 7.31 -3.65
C ALA A 35 -6.11 5.86 -3.29
N ILE A 36 -5.10 4.99 -3.30
CA ILE A 36 -5.25 3.55 -3.01
C ILE A 36 -4.23 3.15 -1.94
N PHE A 37 -4.72 2.66 -0.82
CA PHE A 37 -3.91 2.08 0.24
C PHE A 37 -3.90 0.57 0.13
N THR A 38 -2.72 -0.01 0.00
CA THR A 38 -2.55 -1.44 -0.30
C THR A 38 -2.54 -2.34 0.93
N GLY A 39 -3.04 -1.88 2.08
CA GLY A 39 -3.11 -2.64 3.34
C GLY A 39 -1.84 -2.57 4.17
N ASP A 40 -1.86 -3.26 5.32
CA ASP A 40 -0.81 -3.20 6.36
C ASP A 40 -0.50 -1.76 6.79
N MET A 41 -1.56 -0.99 7.07
CA MET A 41 -1.45 0.44 7.42
C MET A 41 -0.82 0.69 8.78
N THR A 42 -0.73 -0.34 9.62
CA THR A 42 -0.13 -0.31 10.96
C THR A 42 0.82 -1.48 11.16
N GLU A 43 1.71 -1.39 12.15
CA GLU A 43 2.56 -2.52 12.56
C GLU A 43 1.76 -3.58 13.34
N GLY A 44 0.66 -3.19 13.96
CA GLY A 44 -0.14 -4.05 14.79
C GLY A 44 0.51 -4.34 16.15
N SER A 45 0.06 -5.40 16.83
CA SER A 45 0.53 -5.75 18.17
C SER A 45 1.96 -6.35 18.19
N ASN A 46 2.45 -6.82 17.06
CA ASN A 46 3.78 -7.41 16.85
C ASN A 46 4.36 -8.16 18.07
N ASN A 47 3.69 -9.20 18.53
CA ASN A 47 4.00 -9.95 19.75
C ASN A 47 5.45 -10.48 19.85
N LYS A 48 6.21 -10.45 18.73
CA LYS A 48 7.60 -10.91 18.69
C LYS A 48 8.62 -9.80 18.88
N ASN A 49 8.26 -8.53 18.65
CA ASN A 49 9.19 -7.40 18.64
C ASN A 49 8.56 -6.11 19.23
N THR A 50 7.84 -6.21 20.34
CA THR A 50 7.18 -5.06 20.99
C THR A 50 8.15 -3.92 21.34
N ILE A 51 9.43 -4.24 21.54
CA ILE A 51 10.50 -3.24 21.86
C ILE A 51 10.72 -2.26 20.70
N GLU A 52 10.38 -2.65 19.48
CA GLU A 52 10.56 -1.82 18.27
C GLU A 52 9.35 -0.96 17.95
N LEU A 53 8.22 -1.18 18.63
CA LEU A 53 7.02 -0.38 18.40
C LEU A 53 7.23 1.04 18.94
N TYR A 54 6.96 2.02 18.10
CA TYR A 54 6.86 3.41 18.52
C TYR A 54 5.67 3.64 19.46
N GLU A 55 4.57 2.99 19.15
CA GLU A 55 3.30 3.00 19.87
C GLU A 55 2.80 1.56 19.98
N SER A 56 2.45 1.13 21.19
CA SER A 56 1.96 -0.22 21.46
C SER A 56 0.44 -0.30 21.40
N ASP A 57 -0.25 0.82 21.60
CA ASP A 57 -1.68 0.92 21.44
C ASP A 57 -2.04 0.87 19.95
N THR A 58 -2.82 -0.12 19.57
CA THR A 58 -3.14 -0.39 18.17
C THR A 58 -4.14 0.60 17.59
N ASP A 59 -5.02 1.15 18.41
CA ASP A 59 -5.94 2.19 17.98
C ASP A 59 -5.19 3.50 17.74
N ALA A 60 -4.26 3.85 18.64
CA ALA A 60 -3.36 4.98 18.44
C ALA A 60 -2.47 4.82 17.19
N GLN A 61 -2.00 3.60 16.86
CA GLN A 61 -1.29 3.35 15.61
C GLN A 61 -2.16 3.66 14.39
N ALA A 62 -3.44 3.25 14.40
CA ALA A 62 -4.36 3.52 13.30
C ALA A 62 -4.68 5.03 13.16
N GLU A 63 -4.83 5.73 14.27
CA GLU A 63 -4.99 7.18 14.29
C GLU A 63 -3.77 7.91 13.72
N ILE A 64 -2.55 7.52 14.12
CA ILE A 64 -1.30 8.06 13.56
C ILE A 64 -1.22 7.81 12.05
N ALA A 65 -1.57 6.59 11.60
CA ALA A 65 -1.58 6.28 10.18
C ALA A 65 -2.59 7.15 9.42
N ALA A 66 -3.80 7.31 9.95
CA ALA A 66 -4.83 8.15 9.35
C ALA A 66 -4.39 9.62 9.25
N GLU A 67 -3.78 10.16 10.29
CA GLU A 67 -3.25 11.52 10.26
C GLU A 67 -2.12 11.66 9.23
N CYS A 68 -1.18 10.72 9.19
CA CYS A 68 -0.12 10.74 8.19
C CYS A 68 -0.67 10.74 6.75
N MET A 69 -1.71 9.94 6.49
CA MET A 69 -2.31 9.86 5.16
C MET A 69 -3.24 11.04 4.84
N SER A 70 -3.70 11.79 5.84
CA SER A 70 -4.59 12.95 5.65
C SER A 70 -3.96 14.12 4.87
N ILE A 71 -2.63 14.10 4.69
CA ILE A 71 -1.93 15.10 3.85
C ILE A 71 -2.14 14.88 2.35
N ILE A 72 -2.68 13.73 1.96
CA ILE A 72 -2.99 13.42 0.56
C ILE A 72 -4.25 14.21 0.17
N ASP A 73 -4.08 15.18 -0.71
CA ASP A 73 -5.19 15.97 -1.24
C ASP A 73 -5.99 15.15 -2.25
N CYS A 74 -6.97 14.41 -1.75
CA CYS A 74 -7.83 13.53 -2.53
C CYS A 74 -9.26 13.55 -1.97
N PRO A 75 -10.31 13.55 -2.81
CA PRO A 75 -11.68 13.40 -2.33
C PRO A 75 -11.86 12.12 -1.54
N ARG A 76 -12.51 12.18 -0.38
CA ARG A 76 -12.66 11.04 0.53
C ARG A 76 -13.36 9.85 -0.13
N ASP A 77 -14.34 10.11 -0.97
CA ASP A 77 -15.08 9.08 -1.72
C ASP A 77 -14.25 8.39 -2.80
N SER A 78 -13.07 8.94 -3.11
CA SER A 78 -12.11 8.40 -4.07
C SER A 78 -10.88 7.79 -3.37
N ILE A 79 -10.91 7.61 -2.05
CA ILE A 79 -9.87 6.92 -1.29
C ILE A 79 -10.31 5.48 -1.02
N TYR A 80 -9.50 4.55 -1.45
CA TYR A 80 -9.77 3.11 -1.34
C TYR A 80 -8.69 2.41 -0.53
N THR A 81 -9.09 1.34 0.17
CA THR A 81 -8.18 0.54 0.99
C THR A 81 -8.46 -0.95 0.79
N VAL A 82 -7.43 -1.77 0.80
CA VAL A 82 -7.55 -3.22 0.91
C VAL A 82 -7.04 -3.70 2.26
N TYR A 83 -7.57 -4.85 2.74
CA TYR A 83 -7.05 -5.50 3.93
C TYR A 83 -5.61 -5.94 3.73
N GLY A 84 -4.79 -5.76 4.76
CA GLY A 84 -3.44 -6.28 4.85
C GLY A 84 -3.38 -7.75 5.25
N THR A 85 -2.26 -8.14 5.85
CA THR A 85 -2.06 -9.51 6.34
C THR A 85 -2.70 -9.70 7.73
N PRO A 86 -3.17 -10.93 8.06
CA PRO A 86 -3.64 -11.25 9.40
C PRO A 86 -2.58 -11.05 10.50
N PHE A 87 -1.31 -10.94 10.13
CA PHE A 87 -0.22 -10.67 11.08
C PHE A 87 -0.36 -9.31 11.77
N HIS A 88 -0.91 -8.35 11.05
CA HIS A 88 -1.15 -6.98 11.51
C HIS A 88 -2.58 -6.80 12.04
N THR A 89 -3.23 -7.88 12.49
CA THR A 89 -4.55 -7.86 13.12
C THR A 89 -4.49 -8.44 14.54
N ALA A 90 -5.42 -8.05 15.41
CA ALA A 90 -5.59 -8.62 16.74
C ALA A 90 -6.85 -9.50 16.76
N GLY A 91 -6.70 -10.80 16.50
CA GLY A 91 -7.83 -11.73 16.46
C GLY A 91 -8.82 -11.38 15.35
N SER A 92 -10.08 -11.06 15.72
CA SER A 92 -11.14 -10.64 14.79
C SER A 92 -11.14 -9.14 14.49
N TYR A 93 -10.26 -8.36 15.11
CA TYR A 93 -10.19 -6.91 14.96
C TYR A 93 -9.16 -6.56 13.89
N SER A 94 -9.59 -5.84 12.86
CA SER A 94 -8.73 -5.31 11.80
C SER A 94 -8.45 -3.83 12.06
N PHE A 95 -7.17 -3.50 12.16
CA PHE A 95 -6.73 -2.10 12.33
C PHE A 95 -7.01 -1.25 11.10
N GLU A 96 -7.09 -1.86 9.93
CA GLU A 96 -7.54 -1.17 8.72
C GLU A 96 -8.99 -0.66 8.86
N ASN A 97 -9.85 -1.36 9.59
CA ASN A 97 -11.20 -0.86 9.86
C ASN A 97 -11.16 0.42 10.71
N HIS A 98 -10.36 0.42 11.78
CA HIS A 98 -10.21 1.62 12.62
C HIS A 98 -9.56 2.77 11.82
N PHE A 99 -8.54 2.48 11.04
CA PHE A 99 -7.92 3.44 10.13
C PHE A 99 -8.94 4.08 9.18
N THR A 100 -9.77 3.28 8.50
CA THR A 100 -10.77 3.79 7.57
C THR A 100 -11.88 4.57 8.26
N ASP A 101 -12.29 4.17 9.46
CA ASP A 101 -13.26 4.91 10.26
C ASP A 101 -12.71 6.28 10.67
N THR A 102 -11.45 6.32 11.13
CA THR A 102 -10.76 7.57 11.53
C THR A 102 -10.59 8.51 10.32
N MET A 103 -10.25 7.97 9.16
CA MET A 103 -10.18 8.73 7.91
C MET A 103 -11.54 9.19 7.39
N GLY A 104 -12.65 8.54 7.82
CA GLY A 104 -13.99 8.76 7.29
C GLY A 104 -14.11 8.35 5.83
N ILE A 105 -13.53 7.19 5.48
CA ILE A 105 -13.54 6.62 4.13
C ILE A 105 -14.20 5.23 4.14
N SER A 106 -14.43 4.66 2.95
CA SER A 106 -15.05 3.35 2.81
C SER A 106 -14.22 2.25 3.46
N ARG A 107 -14.91 1.23 4.00
CA ARG A 107 -14.29 0.05 4.60
C ARG A 107 -13.34 -0.66 3.62
N PRO A 108 -12.27 -1.28 4.13
CA PRO A 108 -11.34 -2.02 3.29
C PRO A 108 -12.02 -3.21 2.59
N GLN A 109 -11.49 -3.59 1.46
CA GLN A 109 -11.91 -4.77 0.71
C GLN A 109 -10.79 -5.81 0.66
N THR A 110 -11.12 -7.09 0.54
CA THR A 110 -10.11 -8.15 0.34
C THR A 110 -9.48 -8.06 -1.03
N VAL A 111 -10.31 -7.79 -2.03
CA VAL A 111 -9.92 -7.52 -3.42
C VAL A 111 -10.74 -6.33 -3.89
N LEU A 112 -10.09 -5.31 -4.35
CA LEU A 112 -10.71 -4.09 -4.86
C LEU A 112 -10.61 -4.08 -6.38
N ARG A 113 -11.74 -3.87 -7.04
CA ARG A 113 -11.83 -3.68 -8.49
C ARG A 113 -12.33 -2.28 -8.76
N ILE A 114 -11.56 -1.50 -9.50
CA ILE A 114 -11.86 -0.10 -9.83
C ILE A 114 -11.89 0.04 -11.36
N ASN A 115 -12.92 0.70 -11.85
CA ASN A 115 -12.98 1.16 -13.23
C ASN A 115 -12.69 2.66 -13.24
N VAL A 116 -11.65 3.07 -13.93
CA VAL A 116 -11.33 4.48 -14.19
C VAL A 116 -12.03 4.89 -15.48
N GLY A 117 -13.29 5.27 -15.35
CA GLY A 117 -14.20 5.45 -16.48
C GLY A 117 -14.28 4.19 -17.34
N ASP A 118 -14.30 4.36 -18.67
CA ASP A 118 -14.21 3.26 -19.63
C ASP A 118 -12.78 2.98 -20.08
N MET A 119 -11.79 3.59 -19.41
CA MET A 119 -10.40 3.59 -19.86
C MET A 119 -9.59 2.42 -19.33
N VAL A 120 -9.60 2.23 -18.01
CA VAL A 120 -8.70 1.30 -17.33
C VAL A 120 -9.42 0.56 -16.21
N ARG A 121 -9.23 -0.75 -16.13
CA ARG A 121 -9.64 -1.59 -15.00
C ARG A 121 -8.45 -1.91 -14.12
N ILE A 122 -8.59 -1.62 -12.83
CA ILE A 122 -7.55 -1.82 -11.84
C ILE A 122 -8.01 -2.89 -10.85
N ASN A 123 -7.16 -3.90 -10.60
CA ASN A 123 -7.35 -4.88 -9.54
C ASN A 123 -6.29 -4.66 -8.46
N VAL A 124 -6.74 -4.42 -7.24
CA VAL A 124 -5.86 -4.22 -6.09
C VAL A 124 -6.07 -5.32 -5.07
N LYS A 125 -4.98 -5.85 -4.56
CA LYS A 125 -4.94 -6.82 -3.47
C LYS A 125 -3.65 -6.62 -2.70
N HIS A 126 -3.67 -6.82 -1.38
CA HIS A 126 -2.47 -6.65 -0.58
C HIS A 126 -1.39 -7.68 -0.94
N THR A 127 -1.74 -8.96 -0.88
CA THR A 127 -0.76 -10.04 -0.91
C THR A 127 -0.24 -10.34 -2.32
N VAL A 128 1.07 -10.56 -2.39
CA VAL A 128 1.78 -11.15 -3.52
C VAL A 128 2.88 -12.07 -2.98
N GLY A 129 3.27 -13.08 -3.74
CA GLY A 129 4.43 -13.88 -3.40
C GLY A 129 5.72 -13.05 -3.40
N ARG A 130 6.70 -13.47 -2.60
CA ARG A 130 8.04 -12.86 -2.57
C ARG A 130 9.08 -13.77 -3.19
N SER A 131 10.07 -13.19 -3.83
CA SER A 131 11.29 -13.88 -4.23
C SER A 131 12.45 -13.36 -3.40
N SER A 132 13.26 -14.26 -2.85
CA SER A 132 14.54 -13.93 -2.22
C SER A 132 15.67 -13.71 -3.24
N ILE A 133 15.40 -13.97 -4.50
CA ILE A 133 16.34 -13.83 -5.60
C ILE A 133 16.02 -12.49 -6.30
N PRO A 134 16.96 -11.52 -6.36
CA PRO A 134 16.67 -10.21 -6.92
C PRO A 134 16.10 -10.24 -8.34
N TYR A 135 16.71 -11.01 -9.23
CA TYR A 135 16.22 -11.18 -10.61
C TYR A 135 14.93 -12.02 -10.73
N GLY A 136 14.50 -12.67 -9.65
CA GLY A 136 13.25 -13.44 -9.58
C GLY A 136 12.06 -12.64 -9.03
N GLN A 137 12.24 -11.38 -8.61
CA GLN A 137 11.19 -10.56 -7.98
C GLN A 137 9.97 -10.34 -8.89
N GLY A 138 10.18 -10.31 -10.21
CA GLY A 138 9.10 -10.19 -11.18
C GLY A 138 8.24 -11.45 -11.33
N THR A 139 8.75 -12.64 -10.99
CA THR A 139 8.04 -13.91 -11.20
C THR A 139 6.72 -14.00 -10.42
N PRO A 140 6.65 -13.70 -9.12
CA PRO A 140 5.38 -13.68 -8.39
C PRO A 140 4.39 -12.66 -8.96
N THR A 141 4.88 -11.50 -9.37
CA THR A 141 4.08 -10.43 -9.97
C THR A 141 3.48 -10.87 -11.30
N TYR A 142 4.27 -11.52 -12.15
CA TYR A 142 3.79 -12.10 -13.40
C TYR A 142 2.73 -13.18 -13.17
N LYS A 143 2.94 -14.05 -12.18
CA LYS A 143 1.97 -15.07 -11.79
C LYS A 143 0.62 -14.48 -11.38
N GLU A 144 0.62 -13.38 -10.61
CA GLU A 144 -0.62 -12.69 -10.23
C GLU A 144 -1.38 -12.16 -11.46
N MET A 145 -0.66 -11.63 -12.44
CA MET A 145 -1.28 -11.15 -13.69
C MET A 145 -1.92 -12.30 -14.50
N VAL A 146 -1.22 -13.42 -14.64
CA VAL A 146 -1.78 -14.60 -15.32
C VAL A 146 -3.01 -15.14 -14.57
N ASN A 147 -2.94 -15.22 -13.24
CA ASN A 147 -4.07 -15.65 -12.43
C ASN A 147 -5.28 -14.71 -12.57
N GLU A 148 -5.06 -13.40 -12.66
CA GLU A 148 -6.14 -12.43 -12.87
C GLU A 148 -6.85 -12.67 -14.21
N ILE A 149 -6.10 -12.93 -15.28
CA ILE A 149 -6.65 -13.22 -16.59
C ILE A 149 -7.50 -14.51 -16.56
N ILE A 150 -6.94 -15.58 -15.99
CA ILE A 150 -7.63 -16.88 -15.89
C ILE A 150 -8.90 -16.76 -15.05
N ASN A 151 -8.83 -16.08 -13.90
CA ASN A 151 -9.98 -15.92 -13.01
C ASN A 151 -11.08 -15.09 -13.64
N ALA A 152 -10.74 -14.04 -14.38
CA ALA A 152 -11.70 -13.23 -15.10
C ALA A 152 -12.42 -14.05 -16.20
N GLU A 153 -11.65 -14.82 -16.97
CA GLU A 153 -12.22 -15.69 -18.00
C GLU A 153 -13.16 -16.77 -17.40
N MET A 154 -12.77 -17.38 -16.27
CA MET A 154 -13.62 -18.35 -15.57
C MET A 154 -14.92 -17.75 -15.01
N GLN A 155 -14.96 -16.46 -14.75
CA GLN A 155 -16.12 -15.73 -14.22
C GLN A 155 -16.93 -15.01 -15.32
N ASP A 156 -16.56 -15.18 -16.58
CA ASP A 156 -17.13 -14.45 -17.71
C ASP A 156 -17.08 -12.92 -17.49
N ASP A 157 -15.96 -12.45 -16.89
CA ASP A 157 -15.70 -11.05 -16.59
C ASP A 157 -14.47 -10.55 -17.36
N ALA A 158 -14.37 -9.25 -17.51
CA ALA A 158 -13.20 -8.68 -18.15
C ALA A 158 -12.04 -8.56 -17.15
N SER A 159 -10.88 -9.08 -17.52
CA SER A 159 -9.68 -9.01 -16.71
C SER A 159 -9.18 -7.57 -16.53
N ALA A 160 -8.50 -7.32 -15.41
CA ALA A 160 -7.90 -6.03 -15.13
C ALA A 160 -6.76 -5.69 -16.12
N ASP A 161 -6.66 -4.43 -16.46
CA ASP A 161 -5.56 -3.88 -17.25
C ASP A 161 -4.32 -3.63 -16.40
N ILE A 162 -4.56 -3.27 -15.14
CA ILE A 162 -3.51 -2.99 -14.16
C ILE A 162 -3.79 -3.79 -12.89
N ILE A 163 -2.82 -4.55 -12.42
CA ILE A 163 -2.85 -5.14 -11.09
C ILE A 163 -1.87 -4.41 -10.17
N ILE A 164 -2.31 -4.11 -8.95
CA ILE A 164 -1.51 -3.45 -7.91
C ILE A 164 -1.45 -4.37 -6.70
N ARG A 165 -0.25 -4.59 -6.18
CA ARG A 165 0.04 -5.43 -5.02
C ARG A 165 0.95 -4.71 -4.04
N GLY A 166 0.80 -5.00 -2.75
CA GLY A 166 1.68 -4.55 -1.67
C GLY A 166 2.55 -5.68 -1.12
N HIS A 167 2.69 -5.78 0.19
CA HIS A 167 3.26 -6.88 0.97
C HIS A 167 4.75 -7.17 0.77
N ALA A 168 5.27 -7.10 -0.43
CA ALA A 168 6.63 -7.59 -0.71
C ALA A 168 7.75 -6.64 -0.29
N HIS A 169 7.43 -5.37 0.02
CA HIS A 169 8.37 -4.32 0.44
C HIS A 169 9.45 -3.98 -0.59
N TYR A 170 9.24 -4.32 -1.84
CA TYR A 170 10.06 -3.89 -2.97
C TYR A 170 9.17 -3.40 -4.11
N SER A 171 9.74 -2.61 -5.01
CA SER A 171 9.03 -2.11 -6.17
C SER A 171 9.35 -2.94 -7.40
N VAL A 172 8.32 -3.45 -8.05
CA VAL A 172 8.45 -4.13 -9.35
C VAL A 172 7.33 -3.66 -10.26
N GLN A 173 7.69 -3.28 -11.45
CA GLN A 173 6.73 -3.05 -12.52
C GLN A 173 7.02 -4.00 -13.67
N MET A 174 6.00 -4.73 -14.10
CA MET A 174 6.04 -5.60 -15.27
C MET A 174 4.98 -5.17 -16.26
N ILE A 175 5.39 -5.10 -17.50
CA ILE A 175 4.49 -4.82 -18.62
C ILE A 175 4.53 -6.04 -19.54
N VAL A 176 3.39 -6.65 -19.74
CA VAL A 176 3.24 -7.79 -20.65
C VAL A 176 2.11 -7.49 -21.61
N ARG A 177 2.49 -7.22 -22.87
CA ARG A 177 1.57 -6.71 -23.90
C ARG A 177 0.96 -5.38 -23.42
N ASP A 178 -0.36 -5.34 -23.26
CA ASP A 178 -1.17 -4.19 -22.84
C ASP A 178 -1.52 -4.17 -21.36
N ARG A 179 -0.89 -5.03 -20.53
CA ARG A 179 -1.20 -5.17 -19.11
C ARG A 179 -0.02 -4.80 -18.24
N HIS A 180 -0.33 -4.16 -17.13
CA HIS A 180 0.63 -3.73 -16.12
C HIS A 180 0.44 -4.52 -14.82
N ALA A 181 1.52 -5.03 -14.26
CA ALA A 181 1.54 -5.63 -12.94
C ALA A 181 2.54 -4.88 -12.07
N ILE A 182 2.07 -4.32 -10.97
CA ILE A 182 2.83 -3.41 -10.13
C ILE A 182 2.84 -3.94 -8.70
N VAL A 183 4.01 -4.11 -8.14
CA VAL A 183 4.20 -4.22 -6.69
C VAL A 183 4.68 -2.87 -6.21
N VAL A 184 3.91 -2.25 -5.33
CA VAL A 184 4.27 -0.94 -4.78
C VAL A 184 5.28 -1.09 -3.65
N PRO A 185 6.22 -0.15 -3.51
CA PRO A 185 7.14 -0.12 -2.37
C PRO A 185 6.37 0.12 -1.07
N CYS A 186 7.06 0.06 0.06
CA CYS A 186 6.45 0.33 1.36
C CYS A 186 6.91 1.67 1.94
N LEU A 187 6.18 2.16 2.94
CA LEU A 187 6.57 3.34 3.72
C LEU A 187 7.32 2.98 5.02
N LYS A 188 7.63 1.69 5.21
CA LYS A 188 8.38 1.20 6.37
C LYS A 188 9.88 1.33 6.13
N TYR A 189 10.61 1.92 7.10
CA TYR A 189 12.06 1.99 7.03
C TYR A 189 12.71 0.63 7.34
N PRO A 190 13.77 0.21 6.62
CA PRO A 190 14.38 -1.12 6.76
C PRO A 190 15.18 -1.33 8.07
N GLY A 191 15.30 -0.33 8.93
CA GLY A 191 16.05 -0.38 10.18
C GLY A 191 15.50 -1.31 11.27
N SER A 192 14.31 -1.88 11.10
CA SER A 192 13.73 -2.84 12.04
C SER A 192 14.50 -4.17 12.06
N VAL A 193 14.35 -4.98 13.13
CA VAL A 193 14.95 -6.33 13.20
C VAL A 193 14.51 -7.19 12.01
N PHE A 194 13.28 -7.06 11.57
CA PHE A 194 12.81 -7.73 10.36
C PHE A 194 13.49 -7.18 9.10
N GLY A 195 13.52 -5.86 8.93
CA GLY A 195 14.14 -5.21 7.76
C GLY A 195 15.63 -5.55 7.63
N ARG A 196 16.36 -5.62 8.75
CA ARG A 196 17.78 -6.01 8.76
C ARG A 196 18.06 -7.45 8.35
N LYS A 197 17.06 -8.33 8.36
CA LYS A 197 17.17 -9.71 7.87
C LYS A 197 17.00 -9.82 6.36
N LEU A 198 16.51 -8.78 5.71
CA LEU A 198 16.33 -8.73 4.27
C LEU A 198 17.61 -8.17 3.63
N PRO A 199 18.07 -8.74 2.52
CA PRO A 199 19.13 -8.12 1.72
C PRO A 199 18.73 -6.69 1.35
N GLU A 200 19.64 -5.72 1.43
CA GLU A 200 19.39 -4.31 1.13
C GLU A 200 18.80 -4.10 -0.27
N ALA A 201 19.23 -4.91 -1.24
CA ALA A 201 18.73 -4.92 -2.62
C ALA A 201 17.27 -5.41 -2.78
N GLN A 202 16.59 -5.74 -1.68
CA GLN A 202 15.22 -6.29 -1.69
C GLN A 202 14.24 -5.45 -0.89
N TYR A 203 14.54 -4.17 -0.68
CA TYR A 203 13.71 -3.29 0.10
C TYR A 203 13.66 -1.90 -0.54
N ASP A 204 12.48 -1.50 -0.97
CA ASP A 204 12.24 -0.18 -1.54
C ASP A 204 11.26 0.59 -0.65
N MET A 205 11.63 1.83 -0.33
CA MET A 205 10.76 2.76 0.39
C MET A 205 10.19 3.79 -0.58
N GLY A 206 8.88 3.94 -0.57
CA GLY A 206 8.24 4.87 -1.49
C GLY A 206 6.73 4.69 -1.63
N PHE A 207 6.17 5.38 -2.61
CA PHE A 207 4.80 5.23 -3.08
C PHE A 207 4.78 5.33 -4.62
N GLY A 208 3.74 4.79 -5.23
CA GLY A 208 3.54 4.88 -6.68
C GLY A 208 2.60 6.02 -7.04
N VAL A 209 2.85 6.66 -8.17
CA VAL A 209 1.91 7.57 -8.83
C VAL A 209 1.55 6.96 -10.18
N LEU A 210 0.24 6.82 -10.43
CA LEU A 210 -0.30 6.32 -11.68
C LEU A 210 -1.03 7.46 -12.37
N GLU A 211 -0.62 7.78 -13.57
CA GLU A 211 -1.29 8.76 -14.41
C GLU A 211 -1.99 8.03 -15.57
N VAL A 212 -3.25 8.35 -15.81
CA VAL A 212 -4.07 7.75 -16.88
C VAL A 212 -4.48 8.84 -17.84
N TYR A 213 -3.98 8.77 -19.08
CA TYR A 213 -4.25 9.75 -20.13
C TYR A 213 -5.08 9.12 -21.25
N GLY A 214 -6.37 9.48 -21.33
CA GLY A 214 -7.24 9.09 -22.44
C GLY A 214 -7.62 7.59 -22.50
N LYS A 215 -8.27 7.20 -23.60
CA LYS A 215 -8.57 5.79 -23.86
C LYS A 215 -7.31 5.04 -24.31
N LYS A 216 -7.29 3.71 -24.09
CA LYS A 216 -6.32 2.82 -24.68
C LYS A 216 -6.37 2.93 -26.20
N ASP A 217 -5.40 3.57 -26.81
CA ASP A 217 -5.09 3.49 -28.23
C ASP A 217 -3.73 2.77 -28.34
N TRP A 218 -3.75 1.43 -28.25
CA TRP A 218 -2.57 0.58 -28.48
C TRP A 218 -2.67 -0.09 -29.82
#